data_6efd8527e875d9d6f4a40852345a9d5f
#
_entry.id   6efd8527e875d9d6f4a40852345a9d5f
#
_cell.length_a   1.000
_cell.length_b   1.000
_cell.length_c   1.000
_cell.angle_alpha   90.00
_cell.angle_beta   90.00
_cell.angle_gamma   90.00
#
_symmetry.space_group_name_H-M   'P 1'
#
loop_
_entity.id
_entity.type
_entity.pdbx_description
1 polymer ?
#
loop_
_entity_poly.entity_id
_entity_poly.type
_entity_poly.pdbx_seq_one_letter_code
_entity_poly.pdbx_strand_id
1 'polypeptide(L)'
;MEILCPAKVNLFLHVTGKRPDDYHTLLSLMCNIDIWDRVTLRFGTGSMRVICTDPDVPEDQTNLAYRAAERFMRQLGDQHGVKREGADITIDKQIPVAAGLGGGSSNAAAVLCGLNRRYGNPFNQQELLALALEIGADVPFFIFGKAAIATGIGERLVSFSNLRPYYVVLIYPGIRISTAEVYKKLDLGLTKYKKEPKEILLEDQVYDAALHLCNDLESVVFSSFPEIVDAKNTLLEHGAVGALLSGSGSSVFGLYEDMTAAQDAKRALDNNAAWKLFSTQLIIDGGCRIQEH
;
A
#
# COMPACT_ATOMS: atom_id res chain seq x y z
N MET A 1 -19.74 11.54 -3.16
CA MET A 1 -18.71 11.48 -2.09
C MET A 1 -17.37 11.19 -2.75
N GLU A 2 -16.37 12.02 -2.50
CA GLU A 2 -15.02 11.81 -3.01
C GLU A 2 -14.09 11.39 -1.88
N ILE A 3 -13.16 10.47 -2.17
CA ILE A 3 -12.24 9.92 -1.17
C ILE A 3 -10.85 9.83 -1.80
N LEU A 4 -9.87 10.45 -1.16
CA LEU A 4 -8.47 10.30 -1.54
C LEU A 4 -7.88 9.06 -0.86
N CYS A 5 -7.17 8.25 -1.62
CA CYS A 5 -6.63 6.95 -1.24
C CYS A 5 -5.11 6.98 -1.40
N PRO A 6 -4.31 6.92 -0.31
CA PRO A 6 -2.86 7.02 -0.41
C PRO A 6 -2.23 5.73 -0.96
N ALA A 7 -1.03 5.86 -1.52
CA ALA A 7 -0.12 4.74 -1.71
C ALA A 7 0.60 4.40 -0.39
N LYS A 8 1.28 3.25 -0.34
CA LYS A 8 2.15 2.84 0.79
C LYS A 8 3.51 2.39 0.29
N VAL A 9 4.47 2.40 1.19
CA VAL A 9 5.75 1.71 1.05
C VAL A 9 5.99 0.81 2.27
N ASN A 10 6.86 -0.20 2.10
CA ASN A 10 7.38 -0.98 3.20
C ASN A 10 8.79 -0.46 3.51
N LEU A 11 9.01 0.15 4.66
CA LEU A 11 10.32 0.66 5.08
C LEU A 11 11.25 -0.49 5.50
N PHE A 12 10.68 -1.57 5.99
CA PHE A 12 11.30 -2.89 5.96
C PHE A 12 10.22 -3.96 5.73
N LEU A 13 10.63 -5.12 5.17
CA LEU A 13 9.79 -6.29 4.99
C LEU A 13 10.64 -7.55 5.19
N HIS A 14 10.36 -8.26 6.27
CA HIS A 14 10.96 -9.56 6.56
C HIS A 14 9.92 -10.66 6.45
N VAL A 15 10.26 -11.72 5.75
CA VAL A 15 9.44 -12.93 5.68
C VAL A 15 9.87 -13.88 6.78
N THR A 16 9.00 -14.11 7.76
CA THR A 16 9.32 -14.83 8.98
C THR A 16 8.93 -16.31 8.94
N GLY A 17 8.18 -16.73 7.93
CA GLY A 17 7.78 -18.12 7.76
C GLY A 17 6.76 -18.33 6.66
N LYS A 18 6.39 -19.59 6.44
CA LYS A 18 5.32 -20.00 5.52
C LYS A 18 4.24 -20.74 6.28
N ARG A 19 2.98 -20.41 6.01
CA ARG A 19 1.79 -21.04 6.62
C ARG A 19 1.34 -22.26 5.80
N PRO A 20 0.53 -23.17 6.41
CA PRO A 20 -0.04 -24.31 5.68
C PRO A 20 -0.99 -23.93 4.54
N ASP A 21 -1.55 -22.71 4.55
CA ASP A 21 -2.44 -22.16 3.52
C ASP A 21 -1.68 -21.44 2.40
N ASP A 22 -0.36 -21.69 2.27
CA ASP A 22 0.57 -21.10 1.32
C ASP A 22 0.83 -19.58 1.48
N TYR A 23 0.19 -18.89 2.42
CA TYR A 23 0.56 -17.53 2.79
C TYR A 23 1.88 -17.51 3.57
N HIS A 24 2.60 -16.40 3.47
CA HIS A 24 3.81 -16.15 4.24
C HIS A 24 3.52 -15.24 5.43
N THR A 25 4.09 -15.60 6.58
CA THR A 25 4.12 -14.66 7.71
C THR A 25 5.21 -13.64 7.50
N LEU A 26 4.93 -12.39 7.89
CA LEU A 26 5.85 -11.29 7.71
C LEU A 26 5.96 -10.41 8.96
N LEU A 27 7.02 -9.63 9.00
CA LEU A 27 7.20 -8.50 9.88
C LEU A 27 7.60 -7.31 9.00
N SER A 28 6.81 -6.25 9.01
CA SER A 28 7.03 -5.09 8.14
C SER A 28 6.71 -3.78 8.85
N LEU A 29 7.46 -2.72 8.55
CA LEU A 29 7.07 -1.36 8.86
C LEU A 29 6.46 -0.75 7.61
N MET A 30 5.15 -0.51 7.65
CA MET A 30 4.38 0.08 6.56
C MET A 30 4.13 1.56 6.83
N CYS A 31 4.30 2.39 5.81
CA CYS A 31 4.02 3.82 5.88
C CYS A 31 3.31 4.28 4.60
N ASN A 32 2.30 5.17 4.75
CA ASN A 32 1.69 5.83 3.60
C ASN A 32 2.65 6.85 2.99
N ILE A 33 2.47 7.13 1.69
CA ILE A 33 3.18 8.20 0.98
C ILE A 33 2.18 9.11 0.27
N ASP A 34 2.57 10.37 0.04
CA ASP A 34 1.71 11.43 -0.51
C ASP A 34 1.53 11.30 -2.05
N ILE A 35 1.10 10.11 -2.48
CA ILE A 35 0.64 9.81 -3.85
C ILE A 35 -0.77 9.22 -3.72
N TRP A 36 -1.74 9.78 -4.42
CA TRP A 36 -3.14 9.51 -4.17
C TRP A 36 -3.90 9.08 -5.42
N ASP A 37 -4.70 8.03 -5.29
CA ASP A 37 -5.84 7.82 -6.17
C ASP A 37 -7.06 8.58 -5.64
N ARG A 38 -8.06 8.79 -6.49
CA ARG A 38 -9.34 9.33 -6.09
C ARG A 38 -10.44 8.30 -6.38
N VAL A 39 -11.24 8.00 -5.35
CA VAL A 39 -12.44 7.17 -5.47
C VAL A 39 -13.67 8.06 -5.32
N THR A 40 -14.55 8.04 -6.31
CA THR A 40 -15.84 8.72 -6.24
C THR A 40 -16.96 7.70 -6.12
N LEU A 41 -17.80 7.85 -5.08
CA LEU A 41 -18.96 7.01 -4.85
C LEU A 41 -20.25 7.79 -5.16
N ARG A 42 -21.09 7.24 -6.05
CA ARG A 42 -22.45 7.70 -6.32
C ARG A 42 -23.41 6.62 -5.90
N PHE A 43 -24.35 6.95 -5.04
CA PHE A 43 -25.32 6.03 -4.44
C PHE A 43 -26.68 6.09 -5.13
N GLY A 44 -27.55 5.09 -4.88
CA GLY A 44 -28.90 5.04 -5.42
C GLY A 44 -28.98 4.61 -6.88
N THR A 45 -27.92 4.03 -7.43
CA THR A 45 -27.92 3.39 -8.74
C THR A 45 -28.49 1.97 -8.63
N GLY A 46 -29.19 1.48 -9.64
CA GLY A 46 -29.86 0.18 -9.58
C GLY A 46 -28.95 -1.05 -9.49
N SER A 47 -27.63 -0.86 -9.67
CA SER A 47 -26.62 -1.92 -9.67
C SER A 47 -25.29 -1.42 -9.15
N MET A 48 -24.40 -2.36 -8.75
CA MET A 48 -23.00 -2.05 -8.42
C MET A 48 -22.18 -2.01 -9.70
N ARG A 49 -21.42 -0.93 -9.90
CA ARG A 49 -20.52 -0.77 -11.06
C ARG A 49 -19.21 -0.14 -10.62
N VAL A 50 -18.11 -0.52 -11.27
CA VAL A 50 -16.81 0.12 -11.13
C VAL A 50 -16.34 0.60 -12.50
N ILE A 51 -15.77 1.79 -12.55
CA ILE A 51 -15.15 2.40 -13.73
C ILE A 51 -13.77 2.91 -13.30
N CYS A 52 -12.77 2.70 -14.12
CA CYS A 52 -11.40 3.14 -13.82
C CYS A 52 -10.81 3.93 -14.99
N THR A 53 -10.03 4.98 -14.70
CA THR A 53 -9.32 5.75 -15.73
C THR A 53 -8.13 4.99 -16.32
N ASP A 54 -7.61 3.99 -15.61
CA ASP A 54 -6.51 3.13 -16.07
C ASP A 54 -7.09 1.85 -16.70
N PRO A 55 -6.89 1.59 -18.01
CA PRO A 55 -7.46 0.44 -18.72
C PRO A 55 -6.93 -0.91 -18.22
N ASP A 56 -5.85 -0.93 -17.48
CA ASP A 56 -5.24 -2.13 -16.92
C ASP A 56 -5.89 -2.57 -15.60
N VAL A 57 -6.80 -1.77 -15.06
CA VAL A 57 -7.58 -2.09 -13.86
C VAL A 57 -8.92 -2.71 -14.29
N PRO A 58 -9.27 -3.93 -13.84
CA PRO A 58 -10.52 -4.56 -14.22
C PRO A 58 -11.74 -3.75 -13.73
N GLU A 59 -12.77 -3.65 -14.57
CA GLU A 59 -14.05 -2.98 -14.26
C GLU A 59 -15.17 -3.98 -13.91
N ASP A 60 -14.79 -5.18 -13.48
CA ASP A 60 -15.69 -6.28 -13.14
C ASP A 60 -15.57 -6.68 -11.64
N GLN A 61 -16.14 -7.83 -11.32
CA GLN A 61 -16.17 -8.39 -9.96
C GLN A 61 -14.79 -8.79 -9.40
N THR A 62 -13.75 -8.80 -10.21
CA THR A 62 -12.38 -9.08 -9.78
C THR A 62 -11.70 -7.84 -9.19
N ASN A 63 -12.25 -6.65 -9.46
CA ASN A 63 -11.77 -5.40 -8.87
C ASN A 63 -11.97 -5.38 -7.36
N LEU A 64 -10.91 -5.05 -6.60
CA LEU A 64 -10.98 -5.03 -5.14
C LEU A 64 -11.98 -4.00 -4.58
N ALA A 65 -12.15 -2.85 -5.25
CA ALA A 65 -13.14 -1.85 -4.87
C ALA A 65 -14.59 -2.37 -5.08
N TYR A 66 -14.86 -3.11 -6.16
CA TYR A 66 -16.13 -3.79 -6.37
C TYR A 66 -16.39 -4.83 -5.28
N ARG A 67 -15.41 -5.69 -5.01
CA ARG A 67 -15.51 -6.72 -3.96
C ARG A 67 -15.73 -6.13 -2.58
N ALA A 68 -15.09 -5.00 -2.28
CA ALA A 68 -15.27 -4.26 -1.04
C ALA A 68 -16.70 -3.78 -0.87
N ALA A 69 -17.27 -3.16 -1.92
CA ALA A 69 -18.64 -2.69 -1.91
C ALA A 69 -19.64 -3.84 -1.76
N GLU A 70 -19.48 -4.91 -2.54
CA GLU A 70 -20.35 -6.09 -2.47
C GLU A 70 -20.31 -6.73 -1.09
N ARG A 71 -19.11 -6.90 -0.52
CA ARG A 71 -18.93 -7.51 0.80
C ARG A 71 -19.53 -6.64 1.91
N PHE A 72 -19.32 -5.33 1.86
CA PHE A 72 -19.91 -4.37 2.79
C PHE A 72 -21.43 -4.44 2.77
N MET A 73 -22.04 -4.34 1.58
CA MET A 73 -23.50 -4.35 1.41
C MET A 73 -24.13 -5.68 1.84
N ARG A 74 -23.44 -6.80 1.65
CA ARG A 74 -23.87 -8.11 2.16
C ARG A 74 -23.92 -8.09 3.68
N GLN A 75 -22.82 -7.69 4.34
CA GLN A 75 -22.75 -7.63 5.81
C GLN A 75 -23.79 -6.69 6.41
N LEU A 76 -24.00 -5.52 5.78
CA LEU A 76 -24.99 -4.56 6.19
C LEU A 76 -26.41 -5.12 6.09
N GLY A 77 -26.72 -5.85 5.01
CA GLY A 77 -28.00 -6.53 4.83
C GLY A 77 -28.25 -7.60 5.89
N ASP A 78 -27.22 -8.44 6.14
CA ASP A 78 -27.33 -9.56 7.08
C ASP A 78 -27.48 -9.11 8.53
N GLN A 79 -26.81 -8.02 8.95
CA GLN A 79 -26.82 -7.55 10.33
C GLN A 79 -27.90 -6.49 10.62
N HIS A 80 -28.23 -5.65 9.65
CA HIS A 80 -29.10 -4.49 9.87
C HIS A 80 -30.37 -4.50 9.01
N GLY A 81 -30.59 -5.54 8.20
CA GLY A 81 -31.79 -5.66 7.35
C GLY A 81 -31.90 -4.61 6.24
N VAL A 82 -30.81 -3.89 5.96
CA VAL A 82 -30.80 -2.83 4.92
C VAL A 82 -30.84 -3.47 3.53
N LYS A 83 -31.75 -3.01 2.68
CA LYS A 83 -31.77 -3.44 1.28
C LYS A 83 -30.50 -3.02 0.58
N ARG A 84 -29.97 -3.91 -0.26
CA ARG A 84 -28.80 -3.61 -1.09
C ARG A 84 -29.17 -2.51 -2.10
N GLU A 85 -28.48 -1.41 -1.99
CA GLU A 85 -28.49 -0.34 -3.00
C GLU A 85 -27.31 -0.52 -3.94
N GLY A 86 -27.46 -0.12 -5.20
CA GLY A 86 -26.35 -0.03 -6.14
C GLY A 86 -25.49 1.20 -5.83
N ALA A 87 -24.25 1.12 -6.26
CA ALA A 87 -23.33 2.26 -6.23
C ALA A 87 -22.46 2.26 -7.49
N ASP A 88 -22.26 3.43 -8.08
CA ASP A 88 -21.24 3.64 -9.10
C ASP A 88 -19.94 4.07 -8.39
N ILE A 89 -18.89 3.30 -8.60
CA ILE A 89 -17.54 3.50 -8.07
C ILE A 89 -16.67 3.96 -9.24
N THR A 90 -16.22 5.21 -9.21
CA THR A 90 -15.27 5.72 -10.20
C THR A 90 -13.90 5.86 -9.55
N ILE A 91 -12.86 5.29 -10.17
CA ILE A 91 -11.49 5.31 -9.69
C ILE A 91 -10.63 6.11 -10.67
N ASP A 92 -10.10 7.26 -10.21
CA ASP A 92 -9.10 8.04 -10.94
C ASP A 92 -7.70 7.62 -10.44
N LYS A 93 -6.97 6.90 -11.29
CA LYS A 93 -5.69 6.25 -10.97
C LYS A 93 -4.50 7.18 -11.20
N GLN A 94 -3.73 7.40 -10.13
CA GLN A 94 -2.41 8.05 -10.15
C GLN A 94 -1.31 7.09 -9.63
N ILE A 95 -1.69 6.21 -8.69
CA ILE A 95 -0.79 5.19 -8.13
C ILE A 95 -0.57 4.12 -9.21
N PRO A 96 0.68 3.84 -9.61
CA PRO A 96 0.99 2.79 -10.59
C PRO A 96 0.39 1.43 -10.21
N VAL A 97 -0.14 0.73 -11.21
CA VAL A 97 -0.78 -0.59 -11.04
C VAL A 97 0.29 -1.67 -10.94
N ALA A 98 0.09 -2.66 -10.05
CA ALA A 98 1.00 -3.78 -9.82
C ALA A 98 2.45 -3.34 -9.52
N ALA A 99 2.61 -2.26 -8.78
CA ALA A 99 3.89 -1.58 -8.51
C ALA A 99 4.41 -1.76 -7.06
N GLY A 100 3.79 -2.62 -6.24
CA GLY A 100 4.17 -2.80 -4.83
C GLY A 100 3.66 -1.69 -3.88
N LEU A 101 2.81 -0.77 -4.37
CA LEU A 101 2.36 0.44 -3.66
C LEU A 101 0.98 0.32 -3.01
N GLY A 102 0.31 -0.82 -3.14
CA GLY A 102 -0.97 -1.09 -2.48
C GLY A 102 -2.18 -0.31 -3.03
N GLY A 103 -2.10 0.30 -4.24
CA GLY A 103 -3.15 1.18 -4.77
C GLY A 103 -4.53 0.53 -4.84
N GLY A 104 -4.64 -0.70 -5.33
CA GLY A 104 -5.93 -1.43 -5.37
C GLY A 104 -6.52 -1.70 -3.99
N SER A 105 -5.67 -2.03 -3.00
CA SER A 105 -6.08 -2.21 -1.60
C SER A 105 -6.51 -0.89 -0.96
N SER A 106 -5.84 0.21 -1.30
CA SER A 106 -6.21 1.55 -0.86
C SER A 106 -7.58 1.97 -1.41
N ASN A 107 -7.84 1.69 -2.70
CA ASN A 107 -9.15 1.96 -3.31
C ASN A 107 -10.26 1.14 -2.63
N ALA A 108 -10.02 -0.14 -2.32
CA ALA A 108 -10.97 -0.99 -1.61
C ALA A 108 -11.25 -0.46 -0.19
N ALA A 109 -10.22 -0.05 0.55
CA ALA A 109 -10.36 0.56 1.87
C ALA A 109 -11.20 1.84 1.82
N ALA A 110 -10.96 2.71 0.82
CA ALA A 110 -11.76 3.90 0.61
C ALA A 110 -13.24 3.60 0.39
N VAL A 111 -13.55 2.58 -0.40
CA VAL A 111 -14.94 2.13 -0.60
C VAL A 111 -15.57 1.66 0.71
N LEU A 112 -14.87 0.84 1.52
CA LEU A 112 -15.37 0.41 2.83
C LEU A 112 -15.63 1.60 3.76
N CYS A 113 -14.68 2.54 3.87
CA CYS A 113 -14.81 3.74 4.70
C CYS A 113 -15.95 4.64 4.21
N GLY A 114 -16.05 4.86 2.89
CA GLY A 114 -17.09 5.69 2.29
C GLY A 114 -18.49 5.12 2.48
N LEU A 115 -18.67 3.83 2.28
CA LEU A 115 -19.93 3.14 2.56
C LEU A 115 -20.27 3.18 4.06
N ASN A 116 -19.30 2.93 4.93
CA ASN A 116 -19.52 3.00 6.37
C ASN A 116 -20.01 4.39 6.78
N ARG A 117 -19.37 5.44 6.27
CA ARG A 117 -19.81 6.83 6.50
C ARG A 117 -21.20 7.10 5.95
N ARG A 118 -21.51 6.61 4.73
CA ARG A 118 -22.82 6.79 4.06
C ARG A 118 -23.99 6.22 4.86
N TYR A 119 -23.76 5.08 5.51
CA TYR A 119 -24.79 4.39 6.30
C TYR A 119 -24.74 4.72 7.80
N GLY A 120 -24.06 5.80 8.21
CA GLY A 120 -24.04 6.28 9.60
C GLY A 120 -23.08 5.51 10.51
N ASN A 121 -22.03 4.92 9.94
CA ASN A 121 -21.00 4.13 10.63
C ASN A 121 -21.57 2.89 11.38
N PRO A 122 -22.29 1.99 10.67
CA PRO A 122 -22.87 0.80 11.29
C PRO A 122 -21.79 -0.17 11.81
N PHE A 123 -20.59 -0.14 11.24
CA PHE A 123 -19.46 -0.98 11.65
C PHE A 123 -18.40 -0.14 12.38
N ASN A 124 -17.95 -0.64 13.51
CA ASN A 124 -16.80 -0.08 14.22
C ASN A 124 -15.49 -0.42 13.50
N GLN A 125 -14.35 0.14 13.98
CA GLN A 125 -13.07 -0.06 13.32
C GLN A 125 -12.64 -1.54 13.24
N GLN A 126 -12.88 -2.33 14.28
CA GLN A 126 -12.49 -3.75 14.29
C GLN A 126 -13.29 -4.56 13.26
N GLU A 127 -14.60 -4.28 13.15
CA GLU A 127 -15.48 -4.91 12.15
C GLU A 127 -15.07 -4.52 10.72
N LEU A 128 -14.71 -3.26 10.48
CA LEU A 128 -14.19 -2.81 9.19
C LEU A 128 -12.85 -3.47 8.83
N LEU A 129 -11.95 -3.60 9.80
CA LEU A 129 -10.67 -4.30 9.59
C LEU A 129 -10.88 -5.78 9.25
N ALA A 130 -11.86 -6.43 9.89
CA ALA A 130 -12.22 -7.82 9.57
C ALA A 130 -12.78 -7.95 8.14
N LEU A 131 -13.68 -7.06 7.73
CA LEU A 131 -14.19 -7.00 6.35
C LEU A 131 -13.07 -6.75 5.33
N ALA A 132 -12.16 -5.83 5.67
CA ALA A 132 -11.03 -5.47 4.82
C ALA A 132 -10.09 -6.66 4.57
N LEU A 133 -9.83 -7.47 5.58
CA LEU A 133 -8.97 -8.65 5.47
C LEU A 133 -9.51 -9.70 4.49
N GLU A 134 -10.83 -9.85 4.41
CA GLU A 134 -11.47 -10.75 3.45
C GLU A 134 -11.30 -10.29 1.99
N ILE A 135 -11.01 -9.00 1.77
CA ILE A 135 -10.78 -8.43 0.43
C ILE A 135 -9.31 -8.59 0.01
N GLY A 136 -8.39 -8.32 0.94
CA GLY A 136 -6.95 -8.46 0.69
C GLY A 136 -6.10 -8.09 1.91
N ALA A 137 -4.89 -8.66 1.99
CA ALA A 137 -4.01 -8.54 3.15
C ALA A 137 -3.56 -7.09 3.46
N ASP A 138 -3.40 -6.23 2.44
CA ASP A 138 -2.99 -4.83 2.60
C ASP A 138 -4.19 -3.89 2.87
N VAL A 139 -5.45 -4.33 2.65
CA VAL A 139 -6.64 -3.45 2.81
C VAL A 139 -6.80 -2.94 4.24
N PRO A 140 -6.59 -3.76 5.29
CA PRO A 140 -6.66 -3.31 6.69
C PRO A 140 -5.72 -2.14 7.00
N PHE A 141 -4.51 -2.11 6.42
CA PHE A 141 -3.54 -1.04 6.66
C PHE A 141 -4.08 0.34 6.27
N PHE A 142 -4.78 0.45 5.14
CA PHE A 142 -5.35 1.72 4.68
C PHE A 142 -6.55 2.19 5.50
N ILE A 143 -7.31 1.27 6.12
CA ILE A 143 -8.36 1.60 7.11
C ILE A 143 -7.73 2.03 8.42
N PHE A 144 -6.64 1.36 8.84
CA PHE A 144 -5.89 1.71 10.05
C PHE A 144 -5.31 3.13 9.96
N GLY A 145 -4.82 3.54 8.78
CA GLY A 145 -4.52 4.90 8.40
C GLY A 145 -3.30 5.53 9.08
N LYS A 146 -2.39 4.74 9.63
CA LYS A 146 -1.18 5.19 10.32
C LYS A 146 0.01 4.34 9.92
N ALA A 147 1.22 4.90 10.05
CA ALA A 147 2.42 4.07 9.99
C ALA A 147 2.31 2.96 11.04
N ALA A 148 2.64 1.72 10.66
CA ALA A 148 2.39 0.57 11.51
C ALA A 148 3.42 -0.53 11.32
N ILE A 149 3.75 -1.19 12.44
CA ILE A 149 4.34 -2.52 12.41
C ILE A 149 3.22 -3.52 12.07
N ALA A 150 3.40 -4.19 10.94
CA ALA A 150 2.49 -5.21 10.44
C ALA A 150 3.08 -6.62 10.66
N THR A 151 2.28 -7.53 11.20
CA THR A 151 2.64 -8.94 11.43
C THR A 151 1.54 -9.87 10.92
N GLY A 152 1.72 -11.20 11.04
CA GLY A 152 0.83 -12.16 10.41
C GLY A 152 1.06 -12.21 8.90
N ILE A 153 0.02 -12.08 8.10
CA ILE A 153 0.11 -11.86 6.65
C ILE A 153 0.10 -10.36 6.27
N GLY A 154 0.22 -9.47 7.29
CA GLY A 154 0.13 -8.01 7.16
C GLY A 154 -1.08 -7.39 7.85
N GLU A 155 -1.96 -8.21 8.43
CA GLU A 155 -3.25 -7.81 9.00
C GLU A 155 -3.17 -7.35 10.46
N ARG A 156 -2.13 -7.77 11.20
CA ARG A 156 -1.98 -7.40 12.61
C ARG A 156 -1.14 -6.14 12.70
N LEU A 157 -1.81 -5.03 12.96
CA LEU A 157 -1.24 -3.69 12.88
C LEU A 157 -1.07 -3.07 14.27
N VAL A 158 0.13 -2.59 14.56
CA VAL A 158 0.45 -1.79 15.75
C VAL A 158 0.98 -0.45 15.29
N SER A 159 0.38 0.65 15.78
CA SER A 159 0.77 2.01 15.39
C SER A 159 2.24 2.27 15.72
N PHE A 160 2.93 2.94 14.81
CA PHE A 160 4.32 3.31 14.93
C PHE A 160 4.51 4.80 14.63
N SER A 161 4.41 5.64 15.67
CA SER A 161 4.43 7.11 15.55
C SER A 161 5.82 7.73 15.60
N ASN A 162 6.82 7.02 16.13
CA ASN A 162 8.17 7.55 16.35
C ASN A 162 9.07 7.46 15.10
N LEU A 163 8.48 7.44 13.91
CA LEU A 163 9.20 7.38 12.65
C LEU A 163 9.73 8.75 12.27
N ARG A 164 11.04 8.83 11.94
CA ARG A 164 11.64 10.04 11.36
C ARG A 164 10.96 10.36 10.01
N PRO A 165 10.52 11.61 9.79
CA PRO A 165 9.96 12.00 8.50
C PRO A 165 11.06 12.05 7.43
N TYR A 166 10.69 11.62 6.20
CA TYR A 166 11.54 11.67 5.03
C TYR A 166 10.76 12.14 3.81
N TYR A 167 11.44 12.85 2.92
CA TYR A 167 11.00 13.02 1.54
C TYR A 167 11.37 11.77 0.74
N VAL A 168 10.60 11.49 -0.29
CA VAL A 168 10.69 10.25 -1.05
C VAL A 168 10.74 10.57 -2.54
N VAL A 169 11.72 10.02 -3.25
CA VAL A 169 11.66 9.89 -4.71
C VAL A 169 11.37 8.44 -5.03
N LEU A 170 10.31 8.22 -5.80
CA LEU A 170 9.88 6.90 -6.21
C LEU A 170 10.05 6.75 -7.73
N ILE A 171 10.67 5.64 -8.13
CA ILE A 171 10.81 5.20 -9.51
C ILE A 171 9.88 4.01 -9.74
N TYR A 172 8.96 4.12 -10.70
CA TYR A 172 8.24 2.98 -11.25
C TYR A 172 8.77 2.68 -12.66
N PRO A 173 9.46 1.54 -12.85
CA PRO A 173 10.13 1.20 -14.11
C PRO A 173 9.19 0.63 -15.19
N GLY A 174 7.87 0.67 -14.99
CA GLY A 174 6.90 0.14 -15.96
C GLY A 174 6.78 -1.39 -15.98
N ILE A 175 7.48 -2.10 -15.11
CA ILE A 175 7.50 -3.56 -15.04
C ILE A 175 6.38 -4.02 -14.11
N ARG A 176 5.59 -5.01 -14.55
CA ARG A 176 4.55 -5.62 -13.72
C ARG A 176 5.06 -6.91 -13.11
N ILE A 177 4.95 -7.04 -11.80
CA ILE A 177 5.42 -8.21 -11.06
C ILE A 177 4.23 -8.81 -10.30
N SER A 178 4.04 -10.11 -10.47
CA SER A 178 3.07 -10.87 -9.69
C SER A 178 3.59 -11.12 -8.27
N THR A 179 2.93 -10.53 -7.27
CA THR A 179 3.26 -10.76 -5.85
C THR A 179 3.28 -12.25 -5.51
N ALA A 180 2.31 -13.03 -6.01
CA ALA A 180 2.24 -14.46 -5.76
C ALA A 180 3.46 -15.22 -6.31
N GLU A 181 3.95 -14.84 -7.49
CA GLU A 181 5.14 -15.46 -8.08
C GLU A 181 6.41 -15.12 -7.31
N VAL A 182 6.56 -13.88 -6.81
CA VAL A 182 7.70 -13.47 -5.99
C VAL A 182 7.75 -14.30 -4.71
N TYR A 183 6.64 -14.39 -3.99
CA TYR A 183 6.57 -15.19 -2.76
C TYR A 183 6.78 -16.69 -3.03
N LYS A 184 6.30 -17.22 -4.15
CA LYS A 184 6.51 -18.62 -4.52
C LYS A 184 7.98 -18.97 -4.78
N LYS A 185 8.76 -18.01 -5.30
CA LYS A 185 10.19 -18.19 -5.60
C LYS A 185 11.11 -17.89 -4.40
N LEU A 186 10.57 -17.36 -3.30
CA LEU A 186 11.36 -16.99 -2.14
C LEU A 186 11.93 -18.23 -1.44
N ASP A 187 13.25 -18.27 -1.26
CA ASP A 187 13.92 -19.25 -0.43
C ASP A 187 13.99 -18.75 1.02
N LEU A 188 13.19 -19.36 1.89
CA LEU A 188 13.13 -19.00 3.31
C LEU A 188 14.45 -19.28 4.06
N GLY A 189 15.35 -20.12 3.53
CA GLY A 189 16.68 -20.34 4.09
C GLY A 189 17.58 -19.10 4.03
N LEU A 190 17.25 -18.13 3.18
CA LEU A 190 17.99 -16.88 3.01
C LEU A 190 17.45 -15.74 3.90
N THR A 191 16.26 -15.89 4.50
CA THR A 191 15.68 -14.86 5.39
C THR A 191 16.35 -14.92 6.76
N LYS A 192 17.04 -13.84 7.16
CA LYS A 192 17.95 -13.84 8.35
C LYS A 192 17.38 -13.11 9.56
N TYR A 193 16.14 -12.62 9.50
CA TYR A 193 15.60 -11.79 10.57
C TYR A 193 15.27 -12.61 11.83
N LYS A 194 15.81 -12.16 12.99
CA LYS A 194 15.64 -12.82 14.29
C LYS A 194 15.06 -11.94 15.39
N LYS A 195 14.78 -10.64 15.12
CA LYS A 195 14.24 -9.75 16.14
C LYS A 195 12.73 -9.93 16.33
N GLU A 196 12.27 -9.83 17.56
CA GLU A 196 10.86 -9.79 17.87
C GLU A 196 10.28 -8.39 17.58
N PRO A 197 9.01 -8.27 17.13
CA PRO A 197 8.37 -6.97 16.91
C PRO A 197 8.43 -6.04 18.13
N LYS A 198 8.43 -6.62 19.33
CA LYS A 198 8.52 -5.89 20.60
C LYS A 198 9.83 -5.13 20.75
N GLU A 199 10.94 -5.61 20.21
CA GLU A 199 12.24 -4.95 20.30
C GLU A 199 12.25 -3.64 19.50
N ILE A 200 11.51 -3.59 18.38
CA ILE A 200 11.39 -2.39 17.55
C ILE A 200 10.46 -1.36 18.23
N LEU A 201 9.43 -1.81 18.93
CA LEU A 201 8.44 -0.96 19.59
C LEU A 201 8.94 -0.33 20.90
N LEU A 202 9.99 -0.87 21.52
CA LEU A 202 10.52 -0.42 22.82
C LEU A 202 11.59 0.69 22.70
N GLU A 203 11.93 1.13 21.48
CA GLU A 203 12.87 2.22 21.29
C GLU A 203 12.18 3.56 21.59
N ASP A 204 12.51 4.19 22.71
CA ASP A 204 12.05 5.54 23.10
C ASP A 204 12.62 6.65 22.19
N GLN A 205 13.45 6.30 21.23
CA GLN A 205 14.10 7.21 20.30
C GLN A 205 13.36 7.27 18.96
N VAL A 206 13.51 8.39 18.25
CA VAL A 206 13.02 8.53 16.88
C VAL A 206 13.69 7.47 16.01
N TYR A 207 12.85 6.59 15.40
CA TYR A 207 13.32 5.52 14.54
C TYR A 207 13.75 6.05 13.19
N ASP A 208 15.01 5.88 12.87
CA ASP A 208 15.57 6.25 11.57
C ASP A 208 15.47 5.07 10.58
N ALA A 209 14.45 5.13 9.72
CA ALA A 209 14.21 4.06 8.75
C ALA A 209 15.37 3.90 7.76
N ALA A 210 16.12 4.96 7.44
CA ALA A 210 17.22 4.90 6.47
C ALA A 210 18.33 3.94 6.90
N LEU A 211 18.52 3.76 8.21
CA LEU A 211 19.52 2.84 8.78
C LEU A 211 19.07 1.37 8.79
N HIS A 212 17.78 1.11 8.53
CA HIS A 212 17.17 -0.21 8.72
C HIS A 212 16.38 -0.70 7.50
N LEU A 213 16.53 -0.07 6.35
CA LEU A 213 15.88 -0.48 5.11
C LEU A 213 16.26 -1.91 4.74
N CYS A 214 15.27 -2.78 4.62
CA CYS A 214 15.46 -4.17 4.23
C CYS A 214 14.19 -4.73 3.59
N ASN A 215 14.33 -5.51 2.53
CA ASN A 215 13.21 -6.23 1.94
C ASN A 215 13.68 -7.61 1.46
N ASP A 216 13.24 -8.67 2.12
CA ASP A 216 13.64 -10.04 1.80
C ASP A 216 13.25 -10.45 0.37
N LEU A 217 12.26 -9.78 -0.24
CA LEU A 217 11.83 -10.03 -1.61
C LEU A 217 12.80 -9.47 -2.67
N GLU A 218 13.73 -8.57 -2.29
CA GLU A 218 14.72 -8.01 -3.22
C GLU A 218 15.56 -9.11 -3.88
N SER A 219 15.95 -10.15 -3.13
CA SER A 219 16.75 -11.25 -3.67
C SER A 219 16.10 -11.94 -4.86
N VAL A 220 14.79 -12.14 -4.81
CA VAL A 220 14.01 -12.76 -5.89
C VAL A 220 13.79 -11.78 -7.05
N VAL A 221 13.40 -10.55 -6.74
CA VAL A 221 13.07 -9.55 -7.75
C VAL A 221 14.32 -9.14 -8.54
N PHE A 222 15.41 -8.85 -7.84
CA PHE A 222 16.66 -8.38 -8.45
C PHE A 222 17.34 -9.44 -9.32
N SER A 223 17.22 -10.72 -8.96
CA SER A 223 17.72 -11.81 -9.80
C SER A 223 16.97 -11.95 -11.12
N SER A 224 15.72 -11.49 -11.17
CA SER A 224 14.84 -11.62 -12.35
C SER A 224 14.74 -10.33 -13.17
N PHE A 225 15.01 -9.17 -12.57
CA PHE A 225 14.80 -7.84 -13.16
C PHE A 225 15.95 -6.89 -12.83
N PRO A 226 17.07 -6.94 -13.59
CA PRO A 226 18.23 -6.07 -13.39
C PRO A 226 17.91 -4.58 -13.46
N GLU A 227 16.89 -4.18 -14.25
CA GLU A 227 16.46 -2.79 -14.42
C GLU A 227 15.96 -2.17 -13.11
N ILE A 228 15.47 -3.01 -12.18
CA ILE A 228 15.02 -2.57 -10.85
C ILE A 228 16.24 -2.32 -9.94
N VAL A 229 17.30 -3.11 -10.11
CA VAL A 229 18.58 -2.87 -9.43
C VAL A 229 19.18 -1.53 -9.87
N ASP A 230 19.16 -1.28 -11.17
CA ASP A 230 19.66 -0.02 -11.74
C ASP A 230 18.87 1.18 -11.19
N ALA A 231 17.54 1.06 -11.11
CA ALA A 231 16.68 2.09 -10.52
C ALA A 231 17.05 2.36 -9.05
N LYS A 232 17.31 1.32 -8.25
CA LYS A 232 17.74 1.45 -6.85
C LYS A 232 19.10 2.15 -6.74
N ASN A 233 20.08 1.71 -7.51
CA ASN A 233 21.42 2.28 -7.50
C ASN A 233 21.41 3.74 -7.93
N THR A 234 20.61 4.07 -8.94
CA THR A 234 20.46 5.44 -9.44
C THR A 234 19.91 6.39 -8.38
N LEU A 235 18.94 5.95 -7.54
CA LEU A 235 18.47 6.77 -6.41
C LEU A 235 19.59 7.05 -5.41
N LEU A 236 20.42 6.07 -5.10
CA LEU A 236 21.58 6.22 -4.19
C LEU A 236 22.63 7.18 -4.78
N GLU A 237 22.95 7.04 -6.06
CA GLU A 237 23.87 7.92 -6.79
C GLU A 237 23.39 9.38 -6.83
N HIS A 238 22.06 9.60 -6.74
CA HIS A 238 21.45 10.92 -6.70
C HIS A 238 21.07 11.38 -5.27
N GLY A 239 21.79 10.89 -4.27
CA GLY A 239 21.79 11.43 -2.91
C GLY A 239 20.70 10.90 -2.00
N ALA A 240 20.04 9.78 -2.33
CA ALA A 240 19.19 9.10 -1.37
C ALA A 240 20.04 8.56 -0.20
N VAL A 241 19.63 8.84 1.04
CA VAL A 241 20.30 8.30 2.25
C VAL A 241 20.01 6.80 2.45
N GLY A 242 19.07 6.26 1.69
CA GLY A 242 18.77 4.85 1.57
C GLY A 242 17.74 4.62 0.48
N ALA A 243 17.77 3.46 -0.18
CA ALA A 243 16.82 3.09 -1.22
C ALA A 243 16.36 1.64 -1.07
N LEU A 244 15.09 1.35 -1.38
CA LEU A 244 14.49 0.04 -1.19
C LEU A 244 13.41 -0.26 -2.23
N LEU A 245 13.24 -1.55 -2.55
CA LEU A 245 12.09 -2.07 -3.27
C LEU A 245 10.82 -1.95 -2.41
N SER A 246 9.72 -1.43 -2.94
CA SER A 246 8.43 -1.38 -2.24
C SER A 246 7.66 -2.69 -2.40
N GLY A 247 7.43 -3.41 -1.31
CA GLY A 247 6.70 -4.68 -1.32
C GLY A 247 7.33 -5.70 -2.27
N SER A 248 6.53 -6.30 -3.14
CA SER A 248 6.99 -7.21 -4.20
C SER A 248 7.46 -6.50 -5.47
N GLY A 249 7.52 -5.18 -5.47
CA GLY A 249 7.92 -4.37 -6.61
C GLY A 249 6.78 -4.12 -7.61
N SER A 250 7.12 -3.49 -8.71
CA SER A 250 8.45 -3.14 -9.23
C SER A 250 8.98 -1.76 -8.78
N SER A 251 8.18 -0.95 -8.07
CA SER A 251 8.63 0.37 -7.64
C SER A 251 9.78 0.27 -6.64
N VAL A 252 10.74 1.19 -6.80
CA VAL A 252 11.82 1.44 -5.86
C VAL A 252 11.70 2.87 -5.34
N PHE A 253 11.97 3.08 -4.07
CA PHE A 253 11.96 4.41 -3.48
C PHE A 253 13.28 4.73 -2.81
N GLY A 254 13.67 6.00 -2.85
CA GLY A 254 14.80 6.58 -2.11
C GLY A 254 14.30 7.54 -1.05
N LEU A 255 14.95 7.54 0.11
CA LEU A 255 14.69 8.47 1.22
C LEU A 255 15.65 9.66 1.13
N TYR A 256 15.12 10.86 1.38
CA TYR A 256 15.86 12.13 1.36
C TYR A 256 15.54 12.93 2.60
N GLU A 257 16.55 13.60 3.18
CA GLU A 257 16.38 14.36 4.42
C GLU A 257 15.65 15.68 4.22
N ASP A 258 15.75 16.26 3.01
CA ASP A 258 15.09 17.52 2.68
C ASP A 258 14.42 17.50 1.30
N MET A 259 13.45 18.41 1.11
CA MET A 259 12.66 18.53 -0.10
C MET A 259 13.51 18.94 -1.32
N THR A 260 14.51 19.78 -1.12
CA THR A 260 15.34 20.28 -2.24
C THR A 260 16.14 19.14 -2.83
N ALA A 261 16.81 18.34 -2.00
CA ALA A 261 17.54 17.15 -2.44
C ALA A 261 16.64 16.16 -3.21
N ALA A 262 15.43 15.90 -2.70
CA ALA A 262 14.47 15.03 -3.38
C ALA A 262 14.01 15.59 -4.74
N GLN A 263 13.77 16.90 -4.83
CA GLN A 263 13.37 17.55 -6.09
C GLN A 263 14.52 17.60 -7.10
N ASP A 264 15.75 17.84 -6.64
CA ASP A 264 16.94 17.85 -7.49
C ASP A 264 17.20 16.46 -8.06
N ALA A 265 17.13 15.42 -7.23
CA ALA A 265 17.21 14.04 -7.66
C ALA A 265 16.13 13.72 -8.72
N LYS A 266 14.86 14.06 -8.44
CA LYS A 266 13.78 13.82 -9.41
C LYS A 266 14.06 14.52 -10.74
N ARG A 267 14.51 15.79 -10.73
CA ARG A 267 14.81 16.54 -11.96
C ARG A 267 15.96 15.91 -12.76
N ALA A 268 17.00 15.44 -12.07
CA ALA A 268 18.14 14.79 -12.72
C ALA A 268 17.71 13.45 -13.40
N LEU A 269 16.72 12.76 -12.86
CA LEU A 269 16.21 11.47 -13.34
C LEU A 269 15.12 11.61 -14.42
N ASP A 270 14.53 12.78 -14.61
CA ASP A 270 13.36 13.00 -15.49
C ASP A 270 13.66 12.77 -16.99
N ASN A 271 14.93 12.61 -17.35
CA ASN A 271 15.35 12.30 -18.72
C ASN A 271 15.18 10.81 -19.10
N ASN A 272 14.87 9.93 -18.15
CA ASN A 272 14.66 8.52 -18.45
C ASN A 272 13.19 8.25 -18.77
N ALA A 273 12.87 8.20 -20.06
CA ALA A 273 11.50 7.99 -20.56
C ALA A 273 10.87 6.62 -20.16
N ALA A 274 11.68 5.65 -19.71
CA ALA A 274 11.20 4.36 -19.27
C ALA A 274 10.64 4.40 -17.82
N TRP A 275 10.90 5.48 -17.07
CA TRP A 275 10.53 5.58 -15.66
C TRP A 275 9.40 6.57 -15.43
N LYS A 276 8.42 6.18 -14.62
CA LYS A 276 7.46 7.12 -14.03
C LYS A 276 7.99 7.55 -12.66
N LEU A 277 8.24 8.86 -12.48
CA LEU A 277 8.89 9.43 -11.30
C LEU A 277 7.90 10.21 -10.45
N PHE A 278 8.00 10.02 -9.13
CA PHE A 278 7.24 10.79 -8.14
C PHE A 278 8.20 11.38 -7.11
N SER A 279 7.98 12.65 -6.74
CA SER A 279 8.57 13.26 -5.54
C SER A 279 7.45 13.44 -4.53
N THR A 280 7.61 12.88 -3.36
CA THR A 280 6.58 12.74 -2.34
C THR A 280 7.19 12.75 -0.93
N GLN A 281 6.45 12.37 0.09
CA GLN A 281 6.91 12.27 1.48
C GLN A 281 6.21 11.13 2.21
N LEU A 282 6.78 10.69 3.32
CA LEU A 282 6.13 9.75 4.23
C LEU A 282 4.96 10.44 4.94
N ILE A 283 3.83 9.72 5.07
CA ILE A 283 2.66 10.14 5.85
C ILE A 283 2.54 9.20 7.05
N ILE A 284 3.01 9.67 8.22
CA ILE A 284 3.06 8.86 9.44
C ILE A 284 1.66 8.69 10.05
N ASP A 285 0.83 9.72 9.99
CA ASP A 285 -0.55 9.72 10.48
C ASP A 285 -1.48 10.29 9.38
N GLY A 286 -2.32 9.45 8.83
CA GLY A 286 -3.27 9.81 7.78
C GLY A 286 -3.50 8.65 6.80
N GLY A 287 -4.76 8.20 6.72
CA GLY A 287 -5.26 7.19 5.78
C GLY A 287 -6.10 7.82 4.68
N CYS A 288 -7.12 7.09 4.22
CA CYS A 288 -8.11 7.60 3.26
C CYS A 288 -8.79 8.87 3.79
N ARG A 289 -8.90 9.89 2.93
CA ARG A 289 -9.49 11.19 3.30
C ARG A 289 -10.82 11.39 2.55
N ILE A 290 -11.93 11.40 3.30
CA ILE A 290 -13.26 11.70 2.75
C ILE A 290 -13.37 13.21 2.60
N GLN A 291 -13.66 13.67 1.37
CA GLN A 291 -13.94 15.08 1.07
C GLN A 291 -15.46 15.31 1.14
N GLU A 292 -15.87 16.21 2.03
CA GLU A 292 -17.25 16.65 2.14
C GLU A 292 -17.42 17.91 1.23
N HIS A 293 -18.29 17.82 0.23
CA HIS A 293 -18.71 18.94 -0.62
C HIS A 293 -20.08 19.40 -0.22
#